data_fa98c06856e4408e14898a2513593fde
#
_entry.id   fa98c06856e4408e14898a2513593fde
#
_cell.length_a   1.000
_cell.length_b   1.000
_cell.length_c   1.000
_cell.angle_alpha   90.00
_cell.angle_beta   90.00
_cell.angle_gamma   90.00
#
_symmetry.space_group_name_H-M   'P 1'
#
loop_
_entity.id
_entity.type
_entity.pdbx_description
1 polymer ?
#
loop_
_entity_poly.entity_id
_entity_poly.type
_entity_poly.pdbx_seq_one_letter_code
_entity_poly.pdbx_strand_id
1 'polypeptide(L)'
;AYLALAQFLQYQNNQVERLRIVREGIAGYPRYEGINQLKNIEKEILNASLSLEIATAYPGEQQSVKVNYKNLTGITLQLYKVNLPVTSAVLQNRTTHFESKYARLQREEHFSLKPTTDYLNVDTTLTIQAPQAGIYFLKAVPDGKKGVSDGTLMNVTALKTIYRPLPDGTLELVVVDAVSGQPVSEAEVTIYTEKGGGYSPQQTYQADKQGTLKLDFLNSNKYWYNAHTAADNAMPILNLWKNDYYYKESKKKEVLQLFTDRSIYRPGQTVYVSGLAYEMEKDSTRVLTDKKYTVSLYDANNNETGKVEVWTNGFGSFSGQFVLPSPCLTCYFSLRA
;
A
#
# COMPACT_ATOMS: atom_id res chain seq x y z
N ALA A 1 -25.34 -35.45 9.75
CA ALA A 1 -26.09 -34.34 10.33
C ALA A 1 -25.15 -33.35 11.05
N TYR A 2 -24.41 -33.72 12.10
CA TYR A 2 -23.58 -32.82 12.92
C TYR A 2 -22.51 -32.05 12.08
N LEU A 3 -21.83 -32.74 11.18
CA LEU A 3 -20.82 -32.10 10.33
C LEU A 3 -21.44 -31.02 9.41
N ALA A 4 -22.57 -31.35 8.78
CA ALA A 4 -23.25 -30.37 7.89
C ALA A 4 -23.79 -29.18 8.69
N LEU A 5 -24.30 -29.39 9.89
CA LEU A 5 -24.75 -28.31 10.77
C LEU A 5 -23.57 -27.44 11.24
N ALA A 6 -22.45 -28.06 11.59
CA ALA A 6 -21.24 -27.34 11.97
C ALA A 6 -20.69 -26.47 10.81
N GLN A 7 -20.77 -26.94 9.57
CA GLN A 7 -20.42 -26.16 8.37
C GLN A 7 -21.40 -25.00 8.15
N PHE A 8 -22.69 -25.23 8.28
CA PHE A 8 -23.70 -24.18 8.17
C PHE A 8 -23.48 -23.05 9.21
N LEU A 9 -23.21 -23.40 10.47
CA LEU A 9 -22.94 -22.45 11.54
C LEU A 9 -21.64 -21.64 11.31
N GLN A 10 -20.68 -22.18 10.59
CA GLN A 10 -19.49 -21.45 10.18
C GLN A 10 -19.84 -20.29 9.24
N TYR A 11 -20.72 -20.51 8.25
CA TYR A 11 -21.17 -19.44 7.35
C TYR A 11 -21.93 -18.33 8.09
N GLN A 12 -22.57 -18.67 9.20
CA GLN A 12 -23.26 -17.69 10.05
C GLN A 12 -22.34 -17.02 11.08
N ASN A 13 -21.03 -17.30 11.10
CA ASN A 13 -20.09 -16.84 12.13
C ASN A 13 -20.49 -17.19 13.59
N ASN A 14 -21.32 -18.19 13.78
CA ASN A 14 -21.76 -18.62 15.11
C ASN A 14 -20.88 -19.74 15.67
N GLN A 15 -19.66 -19.35 16.12
CA GLN A 15 -18.68 -20.33 16.58
C GLN A 15 -19.03 -20.94 17.93
N VAL A 16 -19.79 -20.24 18.77
CA VAL A 16 -20.25 -20.79 20.08
C VAL A 16 -21.18 -21.96 19.86
N GLU A 17 -22.19 -21.80 19.05
CA GLU A 17 -23.14 -22.86 18.73
C GLU A 17 -22.47 -23.96 17.90
N ARG A 18 -21.58 -23.60 16.98
CA ARG A 18 -20.76 -24.55 16.21
C ARG A 18 -19.97 -25.48 17.14
N LEU A 19 -19.32 -24.92 18.17
CA LEU A 19 -18.57 -25.68 19.16
C LEU A 19 -19.49 -26.64 19.96
N ARG A 20 -20.67 -26.16 20.38
CA ARG A 20 -21.66 -26.95 21.08
C ARG A 20 -22.08 -28.18 20.26
N ILE A 21 -22.49 -27.97 19.02
CA ILE A 21 -22.92 -29.04 18.09
C ILE A 21 -21.79 -30.04 17.81
N VAL A 22 -20.56 -29.54 17.60
CA VAL A 22 -19.39 -30.40 17.39
C VAL A 22 -19.12 -31.29 18.60
N ARG A 23 -19.17 -30.76 19.83
CA ARG A 23 -18.98 -31.52 21.08
C ARG A 23 -20.07 -32.54 21.32
N GLU A 24 -21.32 -32.20 21.04
CA GLU A 24 -22.42 -33.15 21.09
C GLU A 24 -22.22 -34.34 20.12
N GLY A 25 -21.80 -34.01 18.87
CA GLY A 25 -21.50 -35.05 17.88
C GLY A 25 -20.35 -35.96 18.29
N ILE A 26 -19.28 -35.39 18.89
CA ILE A 26 -18.13 -36.17 19.39
C ILE A 26 -18.55 -37.09 20.56
N ALA A 27 -19.31 -36.57 21.51
CA ALA A 27 -19.74 -37.32 22.69
C ALA A 27 -20.76 -38.40 22.36
N GLY A 28 -21.75 -38.07 21.52
CA GLY A 28 -22.84 -38.98 21.18
C GLY A 28 -22.46 -40.09 20.20
N TYR A 29 -21.46 -39.87 19.36
CA TYR A 29 -21.10 -40.77 18.27
C TYR A 29 -19.59 -41.01 18.16
N PRO A 30 -18.92 -41.56 19.19
CA PRO A 30 -17.46 -41.68 19.23
C PRO A 30 -16.87 -42.64 18.18
N ARG A 31 -17.68 -43.49 17.60
CA ARG A 31 -17.28 -44.46 16.54
C ARG A 31 -17.68 -44.01 15.13
N TYR A 32 -18.17 -42.78 15.00
CA TYR A 32 -18.55 -42.24 13.68
C TYR A 32 -17.31 -42.09 12.78
N GLU A 33 -17.42 -42.51 11.53
CA GLU A 33 -16.31 -42.44 10.55
C GLU A 33 -15.75 -41.05 10.38
N GLY A 34 -16.60 -40.00 10.41
CA GLY A 34 -16.22 -38.59 10.33
C GLY A 34 -15.79 -37.95 11.66
N ILE A 35 -15.58 -38.70 12.74
CA ILE A 35 -15.27 -38.17 14.07
C ILE A 35 -14.02 -37.26 14.07
N ASN A 36 -13.02 -37.59 13.26
CA ASN A 36 -11.80 -36.80 13.17
C ASN A 36 -12.04 -35.42 12.56
N GLN A 37 -13.01 -35.28 11.67
CA GLN A 37 -13.39 -33.98 11.13
C GLN A 37 -14.02 -33.09 12.21
N LEU A 38 -14.91 -33.63 13.04
CA LEU A 38 -15.49 -32.92 14.18
C LEU A 38 -14.41 -32.50 15.19
N LYS A 39 -13.48 -33.40 15.53
CA LYS A 39 -12.34 -33.08 16.42
C LYS A 39 -11.43 -32.02 15.84
N ASN A 40 -11.23 -32.02 14.54
CA ASN A 40 -10.45 -30.96 13.87
C ASN A 40 -11.17 -29.60 13.93
N ILE A 41 -12.49 -29.56 13.74
CA ILE A 41 -13.31 -28.37 13.90
C ILE A 41 -13.24 -27.84 15.33
N GLU A 42 -13.39 -28.72 16.34
CA GLU A 42 -13.23 -28.31 17.74
C GLU A 42 -11.86 -27.68 17.99
N LYS A 43 -10.81 -28.33 17.53
CA LYS A 43 -9.44 -27.82 17.64
C LYS A 43 -9.27 -26.47 16.93
N GLU A 44 -9.81 -26.31 15.72
CA GLU A 44 -9.79 -25.06 14.95
C GLU A 44 -10.46 -23.91 15.72
N ILE A 45 -11.65 -24.15 16.31
CA ILE A 45 -12.37 -23.13 17.08
C ILE A 45 -11.59 -22.74 18.34
N LEU A 46 -11.03 -23.71 19.05
CA LEU A 46 -10.35 -23.51 20.34
C LEU A 46 -8.89 -23.05 20.18
N ASN A 47 -8.29 -23.22 19.02
CA ASN A 47 -6.92 -22.77 18.78
C ASN A 47 -6.81 -21.25 18.90
N ALA A 48 -5.75 -20.83 19.56
CA ALA A 48 -5.35 -19.45 19.53
C ALA A 48 -4.76 -19.08 18.17
N SER A 49 -4.98 -17.85 17.74
CA SER A 49 -4.31 -17.25 16.59
C SER A 49 -3.79 -15.86 16.94
N LEU A 50 -2.73 -15.44 16.25
CA LEU A 50 -2.09 -14.15 16.44
C LEU A 50 -1.42 -13.75 15.14
N SER A 51 -1.65 -12.50 14.72
CA SER A 51 -0.88 -11.87 13.64
C SER A 51 -0.64 -10.40 13.92
N LEU A 52 0.50 -9.90 13.44
CA LEU A 52 0.96 -8.53 13.59
C LEU A 52 1.08 -7.84 12.23
N GLU A 53 0.66 -6.59 12.18
CA GLU A 53 0.91 -5.69 11.06
C GLU A 53 1.44 -4.36 11.59
N ILE A 54 2.54 -3.88 11.01
CA ILE A 54 3.15 -2.60 11.33
C ILE A 54 3.63 -1.92 10.05
N ALA A 55 3.43 -0.61 9.97
CA ALA A 55 3.98 0.21 8.90
C ALA A 55 5.42 0.65 9.22
N THR A 56 6.07 1.33 8.28
CA THR A 56 7.34 2.02 8.53
C THR A 56 7.17 2.99 9.68
N ALA A 57 8.07 2.94 10.66
CA ALA A 57 8.05 3.76 11.86
C ALA A 57 9.03 4.93 11.74
N TYR A 58 8.73 6.02 12.44
CA TYR A 58 9.61 7.18 12.52
C TYR A 58 10.34 7.22 13.88
N PRO A 59 11.62 7.58 13.90
CA PRO A 59 12.40 7.57 15.13
C PRO A 59 11.77 8.44 16.23
N GLY A 60 11.59 7.88 17.42
CA GLY A 60 11.04 8.59 18.56
C GLY A 60 9.53 8.87 18.55
N GLU A 61 8.82 8.51 17.49
CA GLU A 61 7.38 8.70 17.39
C GLU A 61 6.58 7.53 17.97
N GLN A 62 5.32 7.79 18.30
CA GLN A 62 4.40 6.71 18.66
C GLN A 62 3.98 5.94 17.42
N GLN A 63 4.10 4.63 17.48
CA GLN A 63 3.79 3.73 16.37
C GLN A 63 2.63 2.82 16.71
N SER A 64 1.66 2.76 15.80
CA SER A 64 0.53 1.83 15.88
C SER A 64 0.92 0.44 15.37
N VAL A 65 0.64 -0.57 16.17
CA VAL A 65 0.78 -1.99 15.83
C VAL A 65 -0.62 -2.59 15.75
N LYS A 66 -1.03 -3.02 14.59
CA LYS A 66 -2.28 -3.75 14.43
C LYS A 66 -2.07 -5.21 14.85
N VAL A 67 -2.95 -5.70 15.66
CA VAL A 67 -2.94 -7.07 16.19
C VAL A 67 -4.28 -7.72 15.90
N ASN A 68 -4.26 -8.80 15.11
CA ASN A 68 -5.42 -9.68 14.95
C ASN A 68 -5.20 -10.92 15.80
N TYR A 69 -6.16 -11.27 16.65
CA TYR A 69 -6.00 -12.37 17.58
C TYR A 69 -7.30 -13.10 17.86
N LYS A 70 -7.19 -14.34 18.34
CA LYS A 70 -8.29 -15.18 18.81
C LYS A 70 -7.84 -16.02 20.01
N ASN A 71 -8.72 -16.16 21.00
CA ASN A 71 -8.52 -17.00 22.18
C ASN A 71 -7.24 -16.67 22.99
N LEU A 72 -6.91 -15.40 23.07
CA LEU A 72 -5.80 -14.85 23.85
C LEU A 72 -6.31 -13.82 24.85
N THR A 73 -5.62 -13.70 25.99
CA THR A 73 -5.91 -12.72 27.06
C THR A 73 -4.80 -11.72 27.27
N GLY A 74 -3.63 -11.95 26.70
CA GLY A 74 -2.48 -11.07 26.78
C GLY A 74 -1.37 -11.49 25.83
N ILE A 75 -0.52 -10.55 25.48
CA ILE A 75 0.68 -10.75 24.68
C ILE A 75 1.84 -9.93 25.24
N THR A 76 3.03 -10.42 25.05
CA THR A 76 4.26 -9.67 25.24
C THR A 76 4.84 -9.31 23.87
N LEU A 77 4.97 -8.03 23.58
CA LEU A 77 5.71 -7.54 22.41
C LEU A 77 7.20 -7.47 22.77
N GLN A 78 7.99 -8.18 22.00
CA GLN A 78 9.45 -8.25 22.12
C GLN A 78 10.06 -7.51 20.93
N LEU A 79 10.81 -6.44 21.21
CA LEU A 79 11.51 -5.64 20.20
C LEU A 79 12.97 -6.04 20.13
N TYR A 80 13.39 -6.51 18.97
CA TYR A 80 14.77 -6.92 18.71
C TYR A 80 15.44 -5.98 17.72
N LYS A 81 16.65 -5.50 18.01
CA LYS A 81 17.51 -4.79 17.05
C LYS A 81 18.13 -5.80 16.11
N VAL A 82 17.94 -5.62 14.81
CA VAL A 82 18.53 -6.47 13.78
C VAL A 82 19.89 -5.96 13.36
N ASN A 83 20.89 -6.85 13.33
CA ASN A 83 22.28 -6.54 12.99
C ASN A 83 22.62 -6.97 11.55
N LEU A 84 21.74 -6.69 10.63
CA LEU A 84 21.91 -6.96 9.21
C LEU A 84 21.66 -5.69 8.40
N PRO A 85 22.39 -5.49 7.29
CA PRO A 85 22.08 -4.40 6.39
C PRO A 85 20.74 -4.65 5.69
N VAL A 86 20.06 -3.58 5.30
CA VAL A 86 18.75 -3.62 4.61
C VAL A 86 18.79 -4.46 3.32
N THR A 87 19.97 -4.58 2.70
CA THR A 87 20.21 -5.37 1.48
C THR A 87 20.31 -6.88 1.70
N SER A 88 20.32 -7.33 2.96
CA SER A 88 20.51 -8.75 3.27
C SER A 88 19.33 -9.60 2.77
N ALA A 89 19.63 -10.63 1.97
CA ALA A 89 18.65 -11.59 1.50
C ALA A 89 17.91 -12.32 2.65
N VAL A 90 18.54 -12.44 3.82
CA VAL A 90 17.94 -13.04 5.02
C VAL A 90 16.74 -12.25 5.53
N LEU A 91 16.68 -10.94 5.31
CA LEU A 91 15.54 -10.10 5.68
C LEU A 91 14.30 -10.40 4.83
N GLN A 92 14.50 -10.91 3.62
CA GLN A 92 13.42 -11.24 2.68
C GLN A 92 12.86 -12.64 2.88
N ASN A 93 13.74 -13.58 3.21
CA ASN A 93 13.41 -14.99 3.43
C ASN A 93 13.65 -15.36 4.89
N ARG A 94 12.83 -14.81 5.79
CA ARG A 94 12.94 -15.06 7.23
C ARG A 94 12.73 -16.54 7.56
N THR A 95 13.71 -17.13 8.21
CA THR A 95 13.63 -18.49 8.70
C THR A 95 13.05 -18.54 10.11
N THR A 96 12.61 -19.69 10.55
CA THR A 96 12.23 -19.93 11.94
C THR A 96 13.41 -19.55 12.86
N HIS A 97 13.12 -18.89 13.98
CA HIS A 97 14.12 -18.38 14.94
C HIS A 97 15.08 -17.31 14.37
N PHE A 98 14.58 -16.50 13.42
CA PHE A 98 15.34 -15.39 12.84
C PHE A 98 15.98 -14.51 13.93
N GLU A 99 15.19 -14.15 14.95
CA GLU A 99 15.58 -13.24 16.02
C GLU A 99 16.78 -13.76 16.82
N SER A 100 16.85 -15.06 17.11
CA SER A 100 17.93 -15.64 17.91
C SER A 100 19.28 -15.62 17.20
N LYS A 101 19.29 -15.58 15.87
CA LYS A 101 20.50 -15.64 15.05
C LYS A 101 20.98 -14.27 14.58
N TYR A 102 20.06 -13.36 14.28
CA TYR A 102 20.40 -12.10 13.61
C TYR A 102 20.01 -10.84 14.37
N ALA A 103 19.38 -10.98 15.53
CA ALA A 103 18.87 -9.84 16.27
C ALA A 103 19.14 -9.95 17.77
N ARG A 104 19.12 -8.82 18.45
CA ARG A 104 19.31 -8.72 19.90
C ARG A 104 18.11 -8.07 20.54
N LEU A 105 17.54 -8.71 21.57
CA LEU A 105 16.44 -8.16 22.36
C LEU A 105 16.82 -6.81 22.97
N GLN A 106 15.96 -5.82 22.78
CA GLN A 106 16.12 -4.46 23.30
C GLN A 106 15.09 -4.16 24.39
N ARG A 107 13.84 -4.56 24.18
CA ARG A 107 12.73 -4.21 25.05
C ARG A 107 11.62 -5.25 24.97
N GLU A 108 10.93 -5.43 26.07
CA GLU A 108 9.69 -6.19 26.16
C GLU A 108 8.61 -5.31 26.78
N GLU A 109 7.39 -5.46 26.29
CA GLU A 109 6.24 -4.72 26.79
C GLU A 109 5.01 -5.62 26.76
N HIS A 110 4.31 -5.74 27.90
CA HIS A 110 3.13 -6.60 28.05
C HIS A 110 1.85 -5.81 27.80
N PHE A 111 0.92 -6.41 27.08
CA PHE A 111 -0.39 -5.86 26.77
C PHE A 111 -1.47 -6.88 27.13
N SER A 112 -2.45 -6.45 27.93
CA SER A 112 -3.66 -7.23 28.16
C SER A 112 -4.59 -7.12 26.96
N LEU A 113 -5.15 -8.24 26.54
CA LEU A 113 -6.10 -8.32 25.44
C LEU A 113 -7.51 -8.62 25.98
N LYS A 114 -8.52 -8.08 25.29
CA LYS A 114 -9.91 -8.41 25.62
C LYS A 114 -10.19 -9.88 25.26
N PRO A 115 -10.65 -10.72 26.21
CA PRO A 115 -10.95 -12.11 25.92
C PRO A 115 -12.02 -12.24 24.82
N THR A 116 -11.82 -13.18 23.91
CA THR A 116 -12.80 -13.55 22.87
C THR A 116 -13.71 -14.63 23.39
N THR A 117 -14.96 -14.30 23.69
CA THR A 117 -15.96 -15.26 24.22
C THR A 117 -16.74 -15.97 23.12
N ASP A 118 -16.69 -15.45 21.91
CA ASP A 118 -17.38 -15.94 20.71
C ASP A 118 -16.48 -16.76 19.77
N TYR A 119 -15.22 -16.94 20.13
CA TYR A 119 -14.18 -17.64 19.33
C TYR A 119 -13.95 -17.02 17.94
N LEU A 120 -14.28 -15.76 17.76
CA LEU A 120 -13.98 -15.02 16.54
C LEU A 120 -12.64 -14.27 16.65
N ASN A 121 -12.06 -13.94 15.51
CA ASN A 121 -10.90 -13.06 15.49
C ASN A 121 -11.30 -11.63 15.86
N VAL A 122 -10.45 -10.97 16.62
CA VAL A 122 -10.61 -9.58 17.06
C VAL A 122 -9.40 -8.78 16.57
N ASP A 123 -9.69 -7.62 15.99
CA ASP A 123 -8.68 -6.63 15.64
C ASP A 123 -8.53 -5.61 16.77
N THR A 124 -7.31 -5.32 17.14
CA THR A 124 -6.98 -4.25 18.07
C THR A 124 -5.73 -3.50 17.61
N THR A 125 -5.55 -2.29 18.10
CA THR A 125 -4.37 -1.50 17.85
C THR A 125 -3.65 -1.21 19.16
N LEU A 126 -2.38 -1.58 19.22
CA LEU A 126 -1.49 -1.26 20.31
C LEU A 126 -0.60 -0.10 19.90
N THR A 127 -0.14 0.67 20.87
CA THR A 127 0.78 1.78 20.63
C THR A 127 2.12 1.49 21.32
N ILE A 128 3.19 1.58 20.56
CA ILE A 128 4.56 1.45 21.09
C ILE A 128 5.37 2.69 20.73
N GLN A 129 6.38 3.00 21.56
CA GLN A 129 7.37 4.03 21.21
C GLN A 129 8.36 3.46 20.21
N ALA A 130 8.49 4.07 19.02
CA ALA A 130 9.51 3.67 18.05
C ALA A 130 10.92 4.00 18.60
N PRO A 131 11.90 3.10 18.41
CA PRO A 131 13.28 3.35 18.82
C PRO A 131 13.99 4.32 17.86
N GLN A 132 15.32 4.46 18.01
CA GLN A 132 16.18 5.18 17.06
C GLN A 132 16.19 4.49 15.69
N ALA A 133 16.62 5.22 14.65
CA ALA A 133 16.74 4.68 13.31
C ALA A 133 17.46 3.32 13.28
N GLY A 134 16.89 2.38 12.53
CA GLY A 134 17.42 1.04 12.43
C GLY A 134 16.38 0.01 11.97
N ILE A 135 16.86 -1.19 11.75
CA ILE A 135 16.01 -2.33 11.43
C ILE A 135 15.72 -3.09 12.71
N TYR A 136 14.46 -3.38 12.94
CA TYR A 136 13.99 -4.12 14.11
C TYR A 136 13.13 -5.31 13.70
N PHE A 137 13.04 -6.28 14.59
CA PHE A 137 12.09 -7.35 14.50
C PHE A 137 11.16 -7.27 15.71
N LEU A 138 9.87 -7.07 15.44
CA LEU A 138 8.85 -7.04 16.48
C LEU A 138 8.18 -8.42 16.51
N LYS A 139 8.25 -9.08 17.69
CA LYS A 139 7.65 -10.38 17.92
C LYS A 139 6.58 -10.29 18.99
N ALA A 140 5.42 -10.87 18.75
CA ALA A 140 4.38 -11.05 19.76
C ALA A 140 4.39 -12.49 20.26
N VAL A 141 4.45 -12.63 21.58
CA VAL A 141 4.40 -13.90 22.28
C VAL A 141 3.17 -13.91 23.19
N PRO A 142 2.19 -14.78 23.00
CA PRO A 142 0.99 -14.81 23.82
C PRO A 142 1.24 -15.46 25.15
N ASP A 143 0.49 -15.01 26.17
CA ASP A 143 0.53 -15.55 27.52
C ASP A 143 0.07 -17.01 27.56
N GLY A 144 0.87 -17.88 28.14
CA GLY A 144 0.51 -19.26 28.42
C GLY A 144 0.24 -20.16 27.19
N LYS A 145 0.44 -19.67 25.96
CA LYS A 145 0.22 -20.43 24.72
C LYS A 145 1.53 -20.68 23.99
N LYS A 146 2.11 -21.86 24.17
CA LYS A 146 3.31 -22.28 23.45
C LYS A 146 3.00 -22.55 21.96
N GLY A 147 3.92 -22.17 21.07
CA GLY A 147 3.84 -22.45 19.64
C GLY A 147 2.95 -21.50 18.83
N VAL A 148 2.34 -20.52 19.49
CA VAL A 148 1.62 -19.43 18.83
C VAL A 148 2.45 -18.16 19.03
N SER A 149 3.04 -17.65 17.99
CA SER A 149 3.74 -16.35 18.00
C SER A 149 3.79 -15.84 16.59
N ASP A 150 3.78 -14.55 16.43
CA ASP A 150 3.99 -13.90 15.13
C ASP A 150 5.04 -12.81 15.27
N GLY A 151 5.68 -12.46 14.16
CA GLY A 151 6.69 -11.42 14.16
C GLY A 151 6.89 -10.82 12.79
N THR A 152 7.17 -9.52 12.79
CA THR A 152 7.36 -8.74 11.57
C THR A 152 8.57 -7.83 11.67
N LEU A 153 9.17 -7.52 10.52
CA LEU A 153 10.21 -6.51 10.45
C LEU A 153 9.60 -5.11 10.55
N MET A 154 10.29 -4.26 11.28
CA MET A 154 9.96 -2.85 11.43
C MET A 154 11.19 -2.02 11.06
N ASN A 155 11.10 -1.30 9.96
CA ASN A 155 12.10 -0.31 9.60
C ASN A 155 11.75 1.01 10.28
N VAL A 156 12.66 1.51 11.10
CA VAL A 156 12.55 2.82 11.75
C VAL A 156 13.50 3.76 11.03
N THR A 157 12.94 4.71 10.30
CA THR A 157 13.72 5.64 9.47
C THR A 157 13.01 6.99 9.39
N ALA A 158 13.79 8.07 9.48
CA ALA A 158 13.31 9.41 9.20
C ALA A 158 13.33 9.75 7.70
N LEU A 159 13.92 8.89 6.88
CA LEU A 159 14.07 9.16 5.45
C LEU A 159 12.85 8.74 4.65
N LYS A 160 12.43 9.61 3.74
CA LYS A 160 11.44 9.34 2.72
C LYS A 160 11.90 9.90 1.39
N THR A 161 11.51 9.24 0.31
CA THR A 161 11.84 9.69 -1.04
C THR A 161 10.59 10.00 -1.84
N ILE A 162 10.68 11.04 -2.64
CA ILE A 162 9.67 11.43 -3.62
C ILE A 162 10.38 11.47 -4.96
N TYR A 163 9.81 10.90 -5.99
CA TYR A 163 10.42 10.94 -7.32
C TYR A 163 9.43 11.32 -8.40
N ARG A 164 9.95 11.93 -9.46
CA ARG A 164 9.20 12.23 -10.68
C ARG A 164 10.05 11.96 -11.91
N PRO A 165 9.45 11.44 -12.96
CA PRO A 165 10.10 11.35 -14.25
C PRO A 165 10.25 12.75 -14.88
N LEU A 166 11.38 13.00 -15.55
CA LEU A 166 11.63 14.21 -16.30
C LEU A 166 11.47 13.97 -17.81
N PRO A 167 11.17 15.04 -18.59
CA PRO A 167 10.96 14.91 -20.04
C PRO A 167 12.19 14.40 -20.82
N ASP A 168 13.39 14.63 -20.30
CA ASP A 168 14.66 14.15 -20.89
C ASP A 168 14.91 12.64 -20.69
N GLY A 169 13.97 11.94 -20.07
CA GLY A 169 14.10 10.50 -19.79
C GLY A 169 14.87 10.18 -18.50
N THR A 170 15.35 11.19 -17.79
CA THR A 170 15.92 11.03 -16.45
C THR A 170 14.84 11.00 -15.38
N LEU A 171 15.21 10.69 -14.17
CA LEU A 171 14.33 10.71 -13.02
C LEU A 171 14.92 11.64 -11.95
N GLU A 172 14.11 12.58 -11.48
CA GLU A 172 14.47 13.40 -10.34
C GLU A 172 13.94 12.73 -9.07
N LEU A 173 14.81 12.58 -8.07
CA LEU A 173 14.47 12.05 -6.77
C LEU A 173 14.86 13.05 -5.70
N VAL A 174 13.97 13.25 -4.72
CA VAL A 174 14.20 14.12 -3.56
C VAL A 174 14.14 13.27 -2.31
N VAL A 175 15.14 13.40 -1.47
CA VAL A 175 15.18 12.80 -0.13
C VAL A 175 14.72 13.83 0.88
N VAL A 176 13.69 13.48 1.65
CA VAL A 176 13.11 14.36 2.67
C VAL A 176 13.06 13.63 4.02
N ASP A 177 13.07 14.41 5.08
CA ASP A 177 12.69 13.93 6.40
C ASP A 177 11.17 13.66 6.41
N ALA A 178 10.78 12.46 6.82
CA ALA A 178 9.41 11.97 6.71
C ALA A 178 8.42 12.68 7.64
N VAL A 179 8.89 13.31 8.71
CA VAL A 179 8.06 13.99 9.71
C VAL A 179 7.92 15.47 9.36
N SER A 180 9.04 16.14 9.12
CA SER A 180 9.06 17.58 8.84
C SER A 180 8.86 17.95 7.38
N GLY A 181 9.08 17.01 6.46
CA GLY A 181 9.09 17.26 5.02
C GLY A 181 10.30 18.05 4.52
N GLN A 182 11.26 18.37 5.40
CA GLN A 182 12.45 19.13 5.03
C GLN A 182 13.40 18.29 4.18
N PRO A 183 14.07 18.90 3.20
CA PRO A 183 15.09 18.21 2.41
C PRO A 183 16.23 17.70 3.27
N VAL A 184 16.69 16.47 2.99
CA VAL A 184 17.87 15.88 3.62
C VAL A 184 19.06 16.06 2.69
N SER A 185 19.87 17.06 2.97
CA SER A 185 21.10 17.35 2.21
C SER A 185 22.12 16.22 2.34
N GLU A 186 22.88 15.98 1.29
CA GLU A 186 23.98 15.01 1.26
C GLU A 186 23.57 13.56 1.55
N ALA A 187 22.25 13.26 1.50
CA ALA A 187 21.79 11.89 1.57
C ALA A 187 22.33 11.08 0.39
N GLU A 188 22.70 9.86 0.63
CA GLU A 188 23.13 8.94 -0.41
C GLU A 188 21.95 8.08 -0.86
N VAL A 189 21.80 7.90 -2.18
CA VAL A 189 20.80 7.01 -2.78
C VAL A 189 21.54 5.94 -3.58
N THR A 190 21.44 4.71 -3.13
CA THR A 190 22.05 3.56 -3.81
C THR A 190 21.01 2.84 -4.66
N ILE A 191 21.38 2.61 -5.91
CA ILE A 191 20.59 1.83 -6.89
C ILE A 191 21.09 0.38 -6.87
N TYR A 192 20.14 -0.55 -6.92
CA TYR A 192 20.40 -1.98 -6.91
C TYR A 192 19.76 -2.69 -8.09
N THR A 193 20.34 -3.83 -8.46
CA THR A 193 19.69 -4.87 -9.26
C THR A 193 19.41 -6.09 -8.38
N GLU A 194 18.30 -6.76 -8.64
CA GLU A 194 17.95 -8.01 -7.96
C GLU A 194 18.71 -9.16 -8.60
N LYS A 195 19.42 -9.93 -7.81
CA LYS A 195 20.17 -11.10 -8.27
C LYS A 195 20.16 -12.19 -7.20
N GLY A 196 19.64 -13.36 -7.55
CA GLY A 196 19.68 -14.53 -6.68
C GLY A 196 18.93 -14.37 -5.35
N GLY A 197 17.84 -13.60 -5.32
CA GLY A 197 17.05 -13.32 -4.12
C GLY A 197 17.68 -12.28 -3.18
N GLY A 198 18.69 -11.56 -3.63
CA GLY A 198 19.32 -10.44 -2.92
C GLY A 198 19.50 -9.23 -3.83
N TYR A 199 20.04 -8.15 -3.27
CA TYR A 199 20.27 -6.90 -3.97
C TYR A 199 21.76 -6.64 -4.14
N SER A 200 22.17 -6.42 -5.39
CA SER A 200 23.54 -6.04 -5.73
C SER A 200 23.61 -4.56 -6.04
N PRO A 201 24.41 -3.77 -5.32
CA PRO A 201 24.55 -2.34 -5.58
C PRO A 201 25.18 -2.12 -6.95
N GLN A 202 24.67 -1.13 -7.67
CA GLN A 202 25.15 -0.70 -8.99
C GLN A 202 25.85 0.63 -8.92
N GLN A 203 25.17 1.62 -8.37
CA GLN A 203 25.66 2.99 -8.30
C GLN A 203 25.05 3.70 -7.10
N THR A 204 25.83 4.59 -6.48
CA THR A 204 25.38 5.49 -5.42
C THR A 204 25.46 6.92 -5.91
N TYR A 205 24.39 7.66 -5.69
CA TYR A 205 24.26 9.09 -6.00
C TYR A 205 24.18 9.86 -4.69
N GLN A 206 24.72 11.08 -4.70
CA GLN A 206 24.62 12.00 -3.56
C GLN A 206 23.62 13.10 -3.86
N ALA A 207 22.71 13.35 -2.94
CA ALA A 207 21.76 14.46 -3.04
C ALA A 207 22.47 15.80 -2.82
N ASP A 208 21.98 16.82 -3.48
CA ASP A 208 22.44 18.21 -3.31
C ASP A 208 21.94 18.82 -1.98
N LYS A 209 22.18 20.12 -1.79
CA LYS A 209 21.72 20.86 -0.60
C LYS A 209 20.20 20.93 -0.46
N GLN A 210 19.46 20.73 -1.53
CA GLN A 210 18.01 20.65 -1.58
C GLN A 210 17.49 19.21 -1.47
N GLY A 211 18.36 18.26 -1.13
CA GLY A 211 18.02 16.85 -1.05
C GLY A 211 17.71 16.19 -2.39
N THR A 212 18.02 16.87 -3.50
CA THR A 212 17.64 16.48 -4.86
C THR A 212 18.79 15.79 -5.58
N LEU A 213 18.46 14.79 -6.38
CA LEU A 213 19.40 14.14 -7.30
C LEU A 213 18.71 13.72 -8.60
N LYS A 214 19.48 13.62 -9.67
CA LYS A 214 19.03 13.06 -10.94
C LYS A 214 19.59 11.67 -11.13
N LEU A 215 18.73 10.75 -11.57
CA LEU A 215 19.08 9.38 -11.88
C LEU A 215 19.01 9.17 -13.40
N ASP A 216 20.15 8.79 -13.99
CA ASP A 216 20.24 8.40 -15.39
C ASP A 216 20.09 6.88 -15.47
N PHE A 217 18.95 6.41 -15.97
CA PHE A 217 18.71 4.99 -16.11
C PHE A 217 19.31 4.45 -17.39
N LEU A 218 20.23 3.56 -17.22
CA LEU A 218 21.00 3.11 -18.35
C LEU A 218 20.32 2.02 -19.18
N ASN A 219 19.83 0.91 -18.62
CA ASN A 219 19.51 -0.25 -19.45
C ASN A 219 18.35 -1.13 -18.97
N SER A 220 17.59 -0.75 -17.98
CA SER A 220 16.49 -1.56 -17.43
C SER A 220 15.29 -0.69 -17.08
N ASN A 221 14.11 -1.28 -17.11
CA ASN A 221 12.87 -0.62 -16.73
C ASN A 221 12.53 -0.82 -15.26
N LYS A 222 13.31 -1.62 -14.55
CA LYS A 222 13.06 -1.95 -13.14
C LYS A 222 14.38 -1.88 -12.37
N TYR A 223 14.38 -1.04 -11.36
CA TYR A 223 15.46 -0.90 -10.42
C TYR A 223 14.93 -0.96 -8.98
N TRP A 224 15.86 -1.17 -8.08
CA TRP A 224 15.62 -1.09 -6.65
C TRP A 224 16.51 0.00 -6.08
N TYR A 225 16.08 0.67 -5.04
CA TYR A 225 16.87 1.71 -4.42
C TYR A 225 16.55 1.88 -2.95
N ASN A 226 17.46 2.46 -2.20
CA ASN A 226 17.19 3.07 -0.91
C ASN A 226 18.00 4.34 -0.73
N ALA A 227 17.48 5.25 0.12
CA ALA A 227 18.22 6.40 0.59
C ALA A 227 18.81 6.08 1.97
N HIS A 228 19.99 6.61 2.27
CA HIS A 228 20.64 6.46 3.55
C HIS A 228 21.51 7.68 3.88
N THR A 229 21.78 7.84 5.17
CA THR A 229 22.77 8.76 5.71
C THR A 229 23.65 7.99 6.70
N ALA A 230 24.71 8.62 7.22
CA ALA A 230 25.53 8.00 8.25
C ALA A 230 24.74 7.68 9.54
N ALA A 231 23.69 8.46 9.83
CA ALA A 231 22.84 8.27 11.03
C ALA A 231 21.62 7.37 10.78
N ASP A 232 21.17 7.24 9.54
CA ASP A 232 19.98 6.47 9.18
C ASP A 232 20.23 5.65 7.91
N ASN A 233 20.34 4.35 8.07
CA ASN A 233 20.53 3.37 7.00
C ASN A 233 19.39 2.33 6.97
N ALA A 234 18.28 2.64 7.58
CA ALA A 234 17.18 1.71 7.79
C ALA A 234 16.02 1.84 6.78
N MET A 235 16.08 2.82 5.88
CA MET A 235 15.06 2.93 4.84
C MET A 235 14.98 1.63 4.05
N PRO A 236 13.78 1.02 3.88
CA PRO A 236 13.64 -0.21 3.13
C PRO A 236 14.02 -0.02 1.66
N ILE A 237 14.44 -1.11 1.02
CA ILE A 237 14.66 -1.10 -0.43
C ILE A 237 13.32 -0.99 -1.13
N LEU A 238 13.17 0.03 -1.93
CA LEU A 238 11.98 0.35 -2.69
C LEU A 238 12.18 0.04 -4.17
N ASN A 239 11.08 -0.25 -4.83
CA ASN A 239 11.05 -0.47 -6.25
C ASN A 239 10.97 0.85 -7.01
N LEU A 240 11.73 0.99 -8.08
CA LEU A 240 11.73 2.14 -8.96
C LEU A 240 11.47 1.67 -10.39
N TRP A 241 10.34 2.11 -10.94
CA TRP A 241 9.94 1.77 -12.28
C TRP A 241 10.22 2.92 -13.22
N LYS A 242 10.98 2.66 -14.28
CA LYS A 242 11.03 3.52 -15.43
C LYS A 242 9.79 3.23 -16.28
N ASN A 243 8.90 4.18 -16.37
CA ASN A 243 7.74 4.03 -17.24
C ASN A 243 8.10 4.43 -18.67
N ASP A 244 8.60 3.49 -19.46
CA ASP A 244 8.96 3.71 -20.87
C ASP A 244 7.79 4.21 -21.73
N TYR A 245 6.55 4.11 -21.23
CA TYR A 245 5.38 4.60 -21.95
C TYR A 245 5.42 6.13 -22.16
N TYR A 246 6.04 6.86 -21.24
CA TYR A 246 6.20 8.32 -21.36
C TYR A 246 7.41 8.75 -22.20
N TYR A 247 8.35 7.84 -22.48
CA TYR A 247 9.64 8.16 -23.12
C TYR A 247 9.84 7.60 -24.52
N LYS A 248 8.91 6.82 -25.06
CA LYS A 248 8.90 6.57 -26.50
C LYS A 248 8.80 7.92 -27.18
N GLU A 249 9.77 8.21 -28.08
CA GLU A 249 9.91 9.44 -28.87
C GLU A 249 8.58 10.18 -28.94
N SER A 250 8.44 11.24 -28.19
CA SER A 250 7.19 11.95 -28.14
C SER A 250 6.98 12.61 -29.48
N LYS A 251 6.30 11.89 -30.37
CA LYS A 251 5.67 12.56 -31.51
C LYS A 251 4.86 13.69 -30.90
N LYS A 252 5.00 14.87 -31.45
CA LYS A 252 4.19 16.01 -31.19
C LYS A 252 2.75 15.58 -30.93
N LYS A 253 2.28 15.74 -29.70
CA LYS A 253 0.97 15.28 -29.27
C LYS A 253 0.11 16.45 -28.86
N GLU A 254 -0.99 16.60 -29.54
CA GLU A 254 -2.06 17.52 -29.16
C GLU A 254 -2.87 16.90 -28.00
N VAL A 255 -3.05 17.65 -26.93
CA VAL A 255 -3.74 17.21 -25.72
C VAL A 255 -4.85 18.19 -25.40
N LEU A 256 -6.05 17.66 -25.20
CA LEU A 256 -7.17 18.41 -24.64
C LEU A 256 -7.48 17.91 -23.24
N GLN A 257 -7.42 18.80 -22.28
CA GLN A 257 -7.78 18.52 -20.91
C GLN A 257 -9.15 19.15 -20.62
N LEU A 258 -10.10 18.35 -20.16
CA LEU A 258 -11.48 18.77 -19.92
C LEU A 258 -11.78 18.82 -18.43
N PHE A 259 -12.54 19.81 -18.01
CA PHE A 259 -12.98 20.03 -16.63
C PHE A 259 -14.49 20.33 -16.64
N THR A 260 -15.17 19.90 -15.57
CA THR A 260 -16.58 20.24 -15.33
C THR A 260 -16.71 21.06 -14.05
N ASP A 261 -17.76 21.88 -13.96
CA ASP A 261 -18.02 22.70 -12.76
C ASP A 261 -18.39 21.86 -11.53
N ARG A 262 -18.82 20.61 -11.72
CA ARG A 262 -19.19 19.65 -10.66
C ARG A 262 -18.83 18.24 -11.07
N SER A 263 -18.81 17.34 -10.09
CA SER A 263 -18.62 15.90 -10.31
C SER A 263 -19.94 15.13 -10.40
N ILE A 264 -21.06 15.72 -9.93
CA ILE A 264 -22.37 15.08 -9.86
C ILE A 264 -23.44 16.07 -10.33
N TYR A 265 -24.33 15.58 -11.18
CA TYR A 265 -25.44 16.34 -11.75
C TYR A 265 -26.73 15.52 -11.68
N ARG A 266 -27.87 16.21 -11.67
CA ARG A 266 -29.19 15.59 -11.82
C ARG A 266 -29.61 15.61 -13.30
N PRO A 267 -30.47 14.67 -13.75
CA PRO A 267 -31.06 14.74 -15.06
C PRO A 267 -31.66 16.11 -15.36
N GLY A 268 -31.48 16.62 -16.57
CA GLY A 268 -31.96 17.93 -17.01
C GLY A 268 -31.09 19.12 -16.55
N GLN A 269 -30.07 18.92 -15.73
CA GLN A 269 -29.17 20.01 -15.36
C GLN A 269 -28.15 20.31 -16.47
N THR A 270 -27.70 21.55 -16.49
CA THR A 270 -26.62 22.00 -17.37
C THR A 270 -25.26 21.64 -16.76
N VAL A 271 -24.42 20.97 -17.55
CA VAL A 271 -23.01 20.72 -17.28
C VAL A 271 -22.19 21.78 -17.97
N TYR A 272 -21.49 22.61 -17.22
CA TYR A 272 -20.54 23.56 -17.77
C TYR A 272 -19.17 22.87 -17.91
N VAL A 273 -18.63 22.94 -19.11
CA VAL A 273 -17.35 22.34 -19.45
C VAL A 273 -16.36 23.44 -19.77
N SER A 274 -15.17 23.35 -19.22
CA SER A 274 -14.03 24.12 -19.64
C SER A 274 -12.90 23.19 -20.05
N GLY A 275 -11.99 23.66 -20.88
CA GLY A 275 -10.85 22.86 -21.31
C GLY A 275 -9.64 23.70 -21.63
N LEU A 276 -8.50 23.01 -21.70
CA LEU A 276 -7.23 23.54 -22.11
C LEU A 276 -6.66 22.66 -23.22
N ALA A 277 -6.33 23.29 -24.34
CA ALA A 277 -5.68 22.63 -25.47
C ALA A 277 -4.21 23.05 -25.53
N TYR A 278 -3.35 22.05 -25.55
CA TYR A 278 -1.91 22.27 -25.66
C TYR A 278 -1.22 21.15 -26.43
N GLU A 279 -0.09 21.48 -26.97
CA GLU A 279 0.79 20.58 -27.68
C GLU A 279 2.00 20.27 -26.78
N MET A 280 2.28 18.99 -26.63
CA MET A 280 3.47 18.49 -25.94
C MET A 280 4.47 17.94 -26.95
N GLU A 281 5.69 18.39 -26.87
CA GLU A 281 6.82 17.88 -27.63
C GLU A 281 8.04 17.81 -26.71
N LYS A 282 8.51 16.59 -26.38
CA LYS A 282 9.65 16.33 -25.46
C LYS A 282 9.64 17.24 -24.22
N ASP A 283 10.39 18.33 -24.27
CA ASP A 283 10.66 19.21 -23.15
C ASP A 283 9.87 20.53 -23.21
N SER A 284 9.00 20.67 -24.20
CA SER A 284 8.22 21.89 -24.40
C SER A 284 6.73 21.61 -24.42
N THR A 285 5.98 22.52 -23.82
CA THR A 285 4.52 22.54 -23.88
C THR A 285 4.11 23.90 -24.41
N ARG A 286 3.26 23.90 -25.43
CA ARG A 286 2.73 25.12 -26.02
C ARG A 286 1.21 25.06 -26.06
N VAL A 287 0.55 26.12 -25.60
CA VAL A 287 -0.90 26.24 -25.74
C VAL A 287 -1.31 26.40 -27.21
N LEU A 288 -2.43 25.79 -27.56
CA LEU A 288 -3.01 25.86 -28.90
C LEU A 288 -4.12 26.90 -28.93
N THR A 289 -3.85 28.00 -29.61
CA THR A 289 -4.76 29.15 -29.73
C THR A 289 -5.50 29.10 -31.05
N ASP A 290 -6.69 29.70 -31.09
CA ASP A 290 -7.52 29.87 -32.30
C ASP A 290 -7.82 28.54 -33.03
N LYS A 291 -7.88 27.44 -32.25
CA LYS A 291 -8.23 26.11 -32.73
C LYS A 291 -9.67 25.77 -32.42
N LYS A 292 -10.30 25.12 -33.38
CA LYS A 292 -11.66 24.58 -33.23
C LYS A 292 -11.62 23.13 -32.79
N TYR A 293 -12.42 22.78 -31.78
CA TYR A 293 -12.60 21.41 -31.30
C TYR A 293 -14.08 21.08 -31.19
N THR A 294 -14.40 19.80 -31.27
CA THR A 294 -15.74 19.27 -30.99
C THR A 294 -15.67 18.46 -29.71
N VAL A 295 -16.39 18.89 -28.67
CA VAL A 295 -16.53 18.14 -27.44
C VAL A 295 -17.86 17.40 -27.49
N SER A 296 -17.83 16.09 -27.28
CA SER A 296 -19.02 15.22 -27.31
C SER A 296 -19.29 14.63 -25.92
N LEU A 297 -20.59 14.52 -25.58
CA LEU A 297 -21.09 13.92 -24.36
C LEU A 297 -21.63 12.53 -24.66
N TYR A 298 -21.13 11.49 -23.97
CA TYR A 298 -21.55 10.10 -24.11
C TYR A 298 -22.24 9.60 -22.84
N ASP A 299 -23.28 8.80 -23.02
CA ASP A 299 -23.95 8.07 -21.93
C ASP A 299 -23.17 6.81 -21.50
N ALA A 300 -23.68 6.08 -20.49
CA ALA A 300 -23.08 4.86 -19.99
C ALA A 300 -23.06 3.71 -21.03
N ASN A 301 -23.91 3.77 -22.05
CA ASN A 301 -23.94 2.80 -23.14
C ASN A 301 -23.05 3.22 -24.32
N ASN A 302 -22.24 4.27 -24.12
CA ASN A 302 -21.36 4.83 -25.14
C ASN A 302 -22.10 5.42 -26.37
N ASN A 303 -23.35 5.89 -26.20
CA ASN A 303 -24.08 6.63 -27.22
C ASN A 303 -23.78 8.13 -27.07
N GLU A 304 -23.51 8.81 -28.18
CA GLU A 304 -23.37 10.27 -28.18
C GLU A 304 -24.74 10.91 -27.91
N THR A 305 -24.84 11.65 -26.80
CA THR A 305 -26.09 12.33 -26.39
C THR A 305 -26.06 13.82 -26.65
N GLY A 306 -24.90 14.37 -26.97
CA GLY A 306 -24.76 15.79 -27.32
C GLY A 306 -23.33 16.11 -27.77
N LYS A 307 -23.21 17.18 -28.54
CA LYS A 307 -21.91 17.73 -28.96
C LYS A 307 -21.93 19.26 -28.99
N VAL A 308 -20.78 19.86 -28.74
CA VAL A 308 -20.59 21.30 -28.83
C VAL A 308 -19.27 21.61 -29.53
N GLU A 309 -19.30 22.59 -30.43
CA GLU A 309 -18.11 23.13 -31.05
C GLU A 309 -17.58 24.26 -30.20
N VAL A 310 -16.28 24.24 -29.92
CA VAL A 310 -15.59 25.23 -29.08
C VAL A 310 -14.35 25.76 -29.78
N TRP A 311 -13.93 26.98 -29.44
CA TRP A 311 -12.74 27.62 -29.97
C TRP A 311 -11.81 27.97 -28.80
N THR A 312 -10.53 27.71 -28.96
CA THR A 312 -9.52 28.11 -27.97
C THR A 312 -9.23 29.61 -28.10
N ASN A 313 -9.09 30.26 -26.94
CA ASN A 313 -8.67 31.65 -26.84
C ASN A 313 -7.13 31.79 -26.83
N GLY A 314 -6.60 33.01 -26.62
CA GLY A 314 -5.16 33.28 -26.54
C GLY A 314 -4.39 32.54 -25.44
N PHE A 315 -5.07 31.88 -24.48
CA PHE A 315 -4.51 31.03 -23.45
C PHE A 315 -4.67 29.54 -23.73
N GLY A 316 -5.20 29.16 -24.91
CA GLY A 316 -5.50 27.77 -25.24
C GLY A 316 -6.72 27.21 -24.52
N SER A 317 -7.46 28.05 -23.78
CA SER A 317 -8.64 27.62 -23.05
C SER A 317 -9.93 27.85 -23.83
N PHE A 318 -10.92 27.02 -23.55
CA PHE A 318 -12.25 27.10 -24.14
C PHE A 318 -13.33 26.74 -23.10
N SER A 319 -14.60 27.07 -23.41
CA SER A 319 -15.73 26.69 -22.58
C SER A 319 -16.91 26.26 -23.44
N GLY A 320 -17.77 25.41 -22.88
CA GLY A 320 -18.97 24.91 -23.50
C GLY A 320 -19.97 24.47 -22.45
N GLN A 321 -21.15 24.00 -22.89
CA GLN A 321 -22.15 23.49 -22.00
C GLN A 321 -22.99 22.38 -22.66
N PHE A 322 -23.49 21.47 -21.83
CA PHE A 322 -24.42 20.42 -22.22
C PHE A 322 -25.63 20.43 -21.29
N VAL A 323 -26.79 20.09 -21.79
CA VAL A 323 -27.93 19.75 -20.95
C VAL A 323 -28.06 18.23 -20.89
N LEU A 324 -28.03 17.68 -19.67
CA LEU A 324 -28.18 16.24 -19.50
C LEU A 324 -29.59 15.81 -19.91
N PRO A 325 -29.70 14.66 -20.59
CA PRO A 325 -31.03 14.14 -20.97
C PRO A 325 -31.94 13.93 -19.76
N SER A 326 -33.25 14.16 -19.97
CA SER A 326 -34.30 13.84 -18.99
C SER A 326 -35.47 13.18 -19.71
N PRO A 327 -35.88 11.97 -19.30
CA PRO A 327 -35.34 11.15 -18.21
C PRO A 327 -34.07 10.40 -18.63
N CYS A 328 -33.11 10.28 -17.70
CA CYS A 328 -32.00 9.35 -17.84
C CYS A 328 -31.81 8.53 -16.54
N LEU A 329 -31.31 7.31 -16.69
CA LEU A 329 -30.90 6.49 -15.57
C LEU A 329 -29.72 7.17 -14.85
N THR A 330 -29.61 6.97 -13.54
CA THR A 330 -28.40 7.35 -12.76
C THR A 330 -27.21 6.56 -13.31
N CYS A 331 -26.35 7.19 -14.08
CA CYS A 331 -25.22 6.55 -14.75
C CYS A 331 -24.06 7.53 -14.95
N TYR A 332 -22.94 6.99 -15.41
CA TYR A 332 -21.78 7.79 -15.79
C TYR A 332 -21.98 8.40 -17.17
N PHE A 333 -21.66 9.68 -17.31
CA PHE A 333 -21.44 10.34 -18.58
C PHE A 333 -19.94 10.58 -18.80
N SER A 334 -19.48 10.48 -20.03
CA SER A 334 -18.10 10.81 -20.39
C SER A 334 -18.05 11.91 -21.42
N LEU A 335 -17.07 12.81 -21.24
CA LEU A 335 -16.75 13.84 -22.21
C LEU A 335 -15.55 13.41 -23.05
N ARG A 336 -15.63 13.62 -24.36
CA ARG A 336 -14.53 13.33 -25.30
C ARG A 336 -14.39 14.49 -26.28
N ALA A 337 -13.14 14.75 -26.68
CA ALA A 337 -12.83 15.79 -27.65
C ALA A 337 -11.74 15.30 -28.64
#